data_cf16c9c656ebfbf2b278795db04aff99
#
_entry.id   cf16c9c656ebfbf2b278795db04aff99
#
_cell.length_a   1.000
_cell.length_b   1.000
_cell.length_c   1.000
_cell.angle_alpha   90.00
_cell.angle_beta   90.00
_cell.angle_gamma   90.00
#
_symmetry.space_group_name_H-M   'P 1'
#
loop_
_entity.id
_entity.type
_entity.pdbx_description
1 polymer ?
#
loop_
_entity_poly.entity_id
_entity_poly.type
_entity_poly.pdbx_seq_one_letter_code
_entity_poly.pdbx_strand_id
1 'polypeptide(L)'
;MGTWRTFDTTADRAPLVNPALAEGVTLFDSSPMYGRAELTLAKALGSRRAEAQVATKIWTSDSAEGRRQAASALNLFGHVEIYQVHNLVAWPEQLALLEELKKESRVTVIGATHYQESAFGELASVMRTGRLDMVQIPYNPLRRDAEQELLPLAAELGLGVLVMSPLQGGILDRKPEPAQLRELSVTSWPEAVLKWIASDPRISGVLTATQDLEHLRQNVLAGEPPWFDASQRDLVAKIAGT
;
A
#
# COMPACT_ATOMS: atom_id res chain seq x y z
N MET A 1 -2.59 -2.12 -6.18
CA MET A 1 -1.98 -3.48 -6.26
C MET A 1 -0.50 -3.39 -5.94
N GLY A 2 0.02 -4.23 -5.01
CA GLY A 2 1.44 -4.30 -4.68
C GLY A 2 2.20 -5.23 -5.63
N THR A 3 3.50 -4.95 -5.84
CA THR A 3 4.38 -5.74 -6.72
C THR A 3 5.38 -6.63 -5.96
N TRP A 4 5.43 -6.54 -4.65
CA TRP A 4 6.31 -7.34 -3.81
C TRP A 4 6.14 -8.85 -4.05
N ARG A 5 7.24 -9.56 -4.33
CA ARG A 5 7.30 -11.01 -4.64
C ARG A 5 6.54 -11.47 -5.89
N THR A 6 5.86 -10.57 -6.59
CA THR A 6 5.03 -10.94 -7.75
C THR A 6 5.57 -10.41 -9.07
N PHE A 7 6.35 -9.32 -9.05
CA PHE A 7 6.89 -8.66 -10.24
C PHE A 7 8.41 -8.73 -10.39
N ASP A 8 9.14 -9.37 -9.47
CA ASP A 8 10.57 -9.66 -9.66
C ASP A 8 10.72 -10.83 -10.63
N THR A 9 10.50 -10.57 -11.92
CA THR A 9 10.45 -11.58 -12.97
C THR A 9 10.72 -10.96 -14.34
N THR A 10 11.10 -11.79 -15.30
CA THR A 10 11.15 -11.44 -16.73
C THR A 10 9.85 -11.78 -17.48
N ALA A 11 8.94 -12.51 -16.82
CA ALA A 11 7.64 -12.85 -17.40
C ALA A 11 6.79 -11.59 -17.63
N ASP A 12 6.01 -11.59 -18.70
CA ASP A 12 5.05 -10.54 -18.98
C ASP A 12 3.97 -10.50 -17.89
N ARG A 13 3.71 -9.32 -17.34
CA ARG A 13 2.68 -9.04 -16.33
C ARG A 13 1.49 -8.24 -16.89
N ALA A 14 1.48 -7.92 -18.17
CA ALA A 14 0.33 -7.28 -18.82
C ALA A 14 -0.97 -8.13 -18.68
N PRO A 15 -0.93 -9.48 -18.75
CA PRO A 15 -2.11 -10.31 -18.50
C PRO A 15 -2.71 -10.19 -17.08
N LEU A 16 -1.97 -9.63 -16.11
CA LEU A 16 -2.46 -9.35 -14.78
C LEU A 16 -2.82 -7.86 -14.60
N VAL A 17 -1.99 -6.97 -15.12
CA VAL A 17 -2.16 -5.51 -15.00
C VAL A 17 -3.37 -5.02 -15.80
N ASN A 18 -3.58 -5.52 -17.01
CA ASN A 18 -4.70 -5.11 -17.86
C ASN A 18 -6.08 -5.44 -17.26
N PRO A 19 -6.33 -6.66 -16.73
CA PRO A 19 -7.54 -6.92 -15.97
C PRO A 19 -7.66 -6.09 -14.71
N ALA A 20 -6.56 -5.86 -13.95
CA ALA A 20 -6.59 -5.00 -12.77
C ALA A 20 -7.09 -3.58 -13.09
N LEU A 21 -6.55 -2.97 -14.15
CA LEU A 21 -7.02 -1.65 -14.62
C LEU A 21 -8.48 -1.69 -15.09
N ALA A 22 -8.91 -2.76 -15.76
CA ALA A 22 -10.30 -2.91 -16.22
C ALA A 22 -11.30 -3.05 -15.05
N GLU A 23 -10.87 -3.65 -13.94
CA GLU A 23 -11.63 -3.78 -12.68
C GLU A 23 -11.49 -2.53 -11.77
N GLY A 24 -10.90 -1.44 -12.26
CA GLY A 24 -10.80 -0.17 -11.52
C GLY A 24 -9.62 -0.08 -10.54
N VAL A 25 -8.70 -1.04 -10.53
CA VAL A 25 -7.47 -0.93 -9.72
C VAL A 25 -6.50 0.04 -10.41
N THR A 26 -6.43 1.26 -9.92
CA THR A 26 -5.58 2.30 -10.51
C THR A 26 -4.25 2.46 -9.80
N LEU A 27 -4.12 2.12 -8.50
CA LEU A 27 -2.88 2.28 -7.73
C LEU A 27 -2.01 1.02 -7.80
N PHE A 28 -0.75 1.20 -8.25
CA PHE A 28 0.28 0.17 -8.29
C PHE A 28 1.48 0.58 -7.43
N ASP A 29 1.84 -0.24 -6.44
CA ASP A 29 2.95 0.04 -5.51
C ASP A 29 4.15 -0.86 -5.80
N SER A 30 5.32 -0.24 -5.96
CA SER A 30 6.60 -0.88 -6.22
C SER A 30 7.73 -0.34 -5.35
N SER A 31 8.96 -0.78 -5.59
CA SER A 31 10.17 -0.28 -4.93
C SER A 31 11.42 -0.78 -5.69
N PRO A 32 12.51 -0.03 -5.72
CA PRO A 32 13.80 -0.51 -6.22
C PRO A 32 14.34 -1.71 -5.41
N MET A 33 13.92 -1.85 -4.15
CA MET A 33 14.22 -3.01 -3.29
C MET A 33 13.59 -4.31 -3.82
N TYR A 34 12.58 -4.24 -4.69
CA TYR A 34 11.83 -5.41 -5.17
C TYR A 34 12.44 -6.01 -6.46
N GLY A 35 13.76 -5.91 -6.64
CA GLY A 35 14.46 -6.44 -7.79
C GLY A 35 14.03 -5.76 -9.10
N ARG A 36 13.46 -6.53 -10.02
CA ARG A 36 13.03 -6.04 -11.35
C ARG A 36 11.62 -5.45 -11.36
N ALA A 37 10.95 -5.37 -10.21
CA ALA A 37 9.51 -5.08 -10.14
C ALA A 37 9.10 -3.76 -10.81
N GLU A 38 9.88 -2.68 -10.65
CA GLU A 38 9.61 -1.40 -11.31
C GLU A 38 9.67 -1.51 -12.85
N LEU A 39 10.72 -2.16 -13.37
CA LEU A 39 10.87 -2.40 -14.81
C LEU A 39 9.75 -3.28 -15.37
N THR A 40 9.39 -4.33 -14.63
CA THR A 40 8.32 -5.26 -15.01
C THR A 40 6.97 -4.56 -15.00
N LEU A 41 6.70 -3.73 -13.99
CA LEU A 41 5.48 -2.93 -13.90
C LEU A 41 5.40 -1.90 -15.05
N ALA A 42 6.48 -1.17 -15.31
CA ALA A 42 6.51 -0.19 -16.40
C ALA A 42 6.23 -0.83 -17.77
N LYS A 43 6.81 -2.01 -18.02
CA LYS A 43 6.53 -2.78 -19.24
C LYS A 43 5.07 -3.26 -19.31
N ALA A 44 4.53 -3.75 -18.21
CA ALA A 44 3.16 -4.25 -18.15
C ALA A 44 2.11 -3.15 -18.31
N LEU A 45 2.38 -1.95 -17.81
CA LEU A 45 1.52 -0.77 -18.02
C LEU A 45 1.58 -0.31 -19.47
N GLY A 46 2.77 -0.25 -20.09
CA GLY A 46 2.95 0.12 -21.48
C GLY A 46 2.19 1.41 -21.86
N SER A 47 1.37 1.35 -22.91
CA SER A 47 0.53 2.46 -23.37
C SER A 47 -0.58 2.87 -22.39
N ARG A 48 -0.91 2.02 -21.42
CA ARG A 48 -1.92 2.27 -20.41
C ARG A 48 -1.36 2.97 -19.15
N ARG A 49 -0.09 3.39 -19.15
CA ARG A 49 0.55 4.09 -18.01
C ARG A 49 -0.28 5.27 -17.49
N ALA A 50 -0.96 6.00 -18.37
CA ALA A 50 -1.78 7.14 -17.99
C ALA A 50 -3.06 6.78 -17.19
N GLU A 51 -3.47 5.50 -17.20
CA GLU A 51 -4.60 5.00 -16.42
C GLU A 51 -4.19 4.61 -14.98
N ALA A 52 -2.87 4.54 -14.70
CA ALA A 52 -2.33 4.07 -13.44
C ALA A 52 -1.73 5.21 -12.61
N GLN A 53 -1.93 5.13 -11.30
CA GLN A 53 -1.16 5.85 -10.30
C GLN A 53 -0.03 4.94 -9.81
N VAL A 54 1.20 5.38 -9.95
CA VAL A 54 2.37 4.59 -9.50
C VAL A 54 2.87 5.13 -8.18
N ALA A 55 2.96 4.24 -7.20
CA ALA A 55 3.67 4.47 -5.95
C ALA A 55 5.01 3.74 -6.02
N THR A 56 6.11 4.42 -5.71
CA THR A 56 7.42 3.80 -5.53
C THR A 56 8.20 4.42 -4.39
N LYS A 57 9.47 4.01 -4.21
CA LYS A 57 10.22 4.32 -3.00
C LYS A 57 11.69 4.62 -3.31
N ILE A 58 12.36 5.36 -2.42
CA ILE A 58 13.82 5.44 -2.36
C ILE A 58 14.28 4.53 -1.22
N TRP A 59 15.26 3.67 -1.50
CA TRP A 59 15.81 2.73 -0.52
C TRP A 59 17.33 2.70 -0.59
N THR A 60 17.96 3.66 0.07
CA THR A 60 19.42 3.74 0.20
C THR A 60 19.79 4.79 1.25
N SER A 61 20.94 4.62 1.90
CA SER A 61 21.55 5.63 2.76
C SER A 61 22.49 6.60 1.99
N ASP A 62 22.80 6.30 0.75
CA ASP A 62 23.66 7.14 -0.11
C ASP A 62 22.81 8.11 -0.92
N SER A 63 23.06 9.42 -0.79
CA SER A 63 22.30 10.46 -1.47
C SER A 63 22.47 10.43 -2.99
N ALA A 64 23.65 10.05 -3.50
CA ALA A 64 23.88 9.94 -4.95
C ALA A 64 23.11 8.75 -5.53
N GLU A 65 23.07 7.63 -4.80
CA GLU A 65 22.24 6.48 -5.17
C GLU A 65 20.75 6.82 -5.08
N GLY A 66 20.31 7.57 -4.08
CA GLY A 66 18.92 8.06 -3.99
C GLY A 66 18.52 8.85 -5.23
N ARG A 67 19.37 9.75 -5.71
CA ARG A 67 19.14 10.49 -6.97
C ARG A 67 19.12 9.55 -8.19
N ARG A 68 19.95 8.50 -8.22
CA ARG A 68 19.93 7.51 -9.33
C ARG A 68 18.63 6.69 -9.30
N GLN A 69 18.17 6.25 -8.14
CA GLN A 69 16.89 5.54 -8.00
C GLN A 69 15.72 6.43 -8.45
N ALA A 70 15.70 7.70 -8.03
CA ALA A 70 14.70 8.66 -8.44
C ALA A 70 14.70 8.89 -9.96
N ALA A 71 15.88 9.11 -10.57
CA ALA A 71 16.02 9.28 -12.01
C ALA A 71 15.56 8.02 -12.77
N SER A 72 15.87 6.82 -12.27
CA SER A 72 15.43 5.55 -12.83
C SER A 72 13.91 5.42 -12.83
N ALA A 73 13.27 5.65 -11.68
CA ALA A 73 11.81 5.60 -11.58
C ALA A 73 11.13 6.60 -12.51
N LEU A 74 11.62 7.84 -12.58
CA LEU A 74 11.10 8.87 -13.47
C LEU A 74 11.32 8.54 -14.95
N ASN A 75 12.42 7.87 -15.29
CA ASN A 75 12.65 7.38 -16.65
C ASN A 75 11.70 6.24 -17.03
N LEU A 76 11.36 5.37 -16.10
CA LEU A 76 10.42 4.25 -16.30
C LEU A 76 8.96 4.73 -16.41
N PHE A 77 8.56 5.66 -15.55
CA PHE A 77 7.16 6.02 -15.36
C PHE A 77 6.78 7.42 -15.87
N GLY A 78 7.77 8.26 -16.20
CA GLY A 78 7.58 9.65 -16.62
C GLY A 78 7.27 10.58 -15.44
N HIS A 79 6.19 10.32 -14.73
CA HIS A 79 5.75 10.95 -13.49
C HIS A 79 5.54 9.86 -12.42
N VAL A 80 5.74 10.18 -11.15
CA VAL A 80 5.46 9.27 -10.04
C VAL A 80 4.42 9.93 -9.14
N GLU A 81 3.24 9.32 -9.02
CA GLU A 81 2.14 9.89 -8.27
C GLU A 81 2.40 9.87 -6.76
N ILE A 82 3.00 8.80 -6.24
CA ILE A 82 3.33 8.65 -4.82
C ILE A 82 4.79 8.20 -4.68
N TYR A 83 5.63 9.03 -4.07
CA TYR A 83 7.02 8.66 -3.84
C TYR A 83 7.34 8.66 -2.34
N GLN A 84 7.95 7.58 -1.85
CA GLN A 84 8.11 7.36 -0.42
C GLN A 84 9.56 7.09 -0.04
N VAL A 85 9.94 7.49 1.18
CA VAL A 85 11.16 6.99 1.83
C VAL A 85 10.90 5.60 2.40
N HIS A 86 11.62 4.61 1.92
CA HIS A 86 11.42 3.20 2.27
C HIS A 86 12.11 2.87 3.60
N ASN A 87 11.32 2.39 4.57
CA ASN A 87 11.79 1.97 5.89
C ASN A 87 12.60 3.06 6.64
N LEU A 88 12.25 4.32 6.42
CA LEU A 88 12.89 5.50 7.02
C LEU A 88 14.41 5.60 6.78
N VAL A 89 14.96 4.87 5.81
CA VAL A 89 16.40 4.85 5.52
C VAL A 89 16.87 6.24 5.08
N ALA A 90 17.75 6.87 5.87
CA ALA A 90 18.25 8.24 5.65
C ALA A 90 17.10 9.22 5.32
N TRP A 91 16.01 9.13 6.08
CA TRP A 91 14.77 9.86 5.76
C TRP A 91 14.96 11.37 5.64
N PRO A 92 15.84 12.07 6.42
CA PRO A 92 15.97 13.52 6.29
C PRO A 92 16.48 13.95 4.91
N GLU A 93 17.49 13.26 4.38
CA GLU A 93 18.14 13.53 3.10
C GLU A 93 17.26 13.08 1.93
N GLN A 94 16.69 11.86 2.03
CA GLN A 94 15.85 11.31 0.96
C GLN A 94 14.52 12.08 0.85
N LEU A 95 13.96 12.53 1.97
CA LEU A 95 12.75 13.34 1.95
C LEU A 95 13.02 14.73 1.33
N ALA A 96 14.20 15.33 1.57
CA ALA A 96 14.59 16.58 0.93
C ALA A 96 14.64 16.43 -0.62
N LEU A 97 15.16 15.30 -1.11
CA LEU A 97 15.13 14.98 -2.55
C LEU A 97 13.69 14.84 -3.07
N LEU A 98 12.80 14.18 -2.32
CA LEU A 98 11.40 14.05 -2.74
C LEU A 98 10.68 15.40 -2.76
N GLU A 99 10.98 16.30 -1.84
CA GLU A 99 10.47 17.68 -1.82
C GLU A 99 10.94 18.49 -3.03
N GLU A 100 12.22 18.33 -3.46
CA GLU A 100 12.73 18.92 -4.70
C GLU A 100 11.91 18.45 -5.92
N LEU A 101 11.73 17.11 -6.06
CA LEU A 101 10.97 16.52 -7.16
C LEU A 101 9.48 16.92 -7.15
N LYS A 102 8.89 17.10 -5.97
CA LYS A 102 7.51 17.59 -5.84
C LYS A 102 7.39 19.05 -6.29
N LYS A 103 8.36 19.91 -5.92
CA LYS A 103 8.41 21.30 -6.42
C LYS A 103 8.56 21.39 -7.95
N GLU A 104 9.26 20.43 -8.55
CA GLU A 104 9.41 20.29 -9.99
C GLU A 104 8.17 19.67 -10.69
N SER A 105 7.12 19.36 -9.93
CA SER A 105 5.91 18.68 -10.43
C SER A 105 6.17 17.30 -11.05
N ARG A 106 7.24 16.64 -10.65
CA ARG A 106 7.61 15.28 -11.08
C ARG A 106 7.05 14.19 -10.17
N VAL A 107 6.66 14.59 -8.96
CA VAL A 107 6.02 13.77 -7.94
C VAL A 107 4.81 14.54 -7.41
N THR A 108 3.69 13.86 -7.17
CA THR A 108 2.48 14.50 -6.63
C THR A 108 2.43 14.42 -5.12
N VAL A 109 2.60 13.23 -4.56
CA VAL A 109 2.47 12.92 -3.14
C VAL A 109 3.78 12.34 -2.62
N ILE A 110 4.29 12.87 -1.51
CA ILE A 110 5.48 12.32 -0.86
C ILE A 110 5.13 11.69 0.47
N GLY A 111 5.80 10.57 0.79
CA GLY A 111 5.48 9.81 1.99
C GLY A 111 6.67 9.08 2.60
N ALA A 112 6.37 8.34 3.66
CA ALA A 112 7.31 7.45 4.31
C ALA A 112 6.62 6.13 4.67
N THR A 113 7.40 5.06 4.75
CA THR A 113 6.88 3.74 5.08
C THR A 113 7.80 3.00 6.04
N HIS A 114 7.23 2.18 6.92
CA HIS A 114 7.95 1.17 7.66
C HIS A 114 7.08 -0.06 7.91
N TYR A 115 7.66 -1.27 7.76
CA TYR A 115 6.92 -2.53 7.88
C TYR A 115 6.90 -3.11 9.31
N GLN A 116 7.73 -2.58 10.22
CA GLN A 116 7.85 -3.05 11.60
C GLN A 116 7.17 -2.09 12.57
N GLU A 117 6.39 -2.63 13.52
CA GLU A 117 5.75 -1.84 14.58
C GLU A 117 6.78 -1.15 15.49
N SER A 118 7.95 -1.76 15.70
CA SER A 118 9.03 -1.17 16.52
C SER A 118 9.54 0.19 16.00
N ALA A 119 9.28 0.51 14.74
CA ALA A 119 9.64 1.80 14.13
C ALA A 119 8.51 2.83 14.17
N PHE A 120 7.35 2.51 14.74
CA PHE A 120 6.20 3.42 14.74
C PHE A 120 6.46 4.72 15.48
N GLY A 121 7.24 4.70 16.57
CA GLY A 121 7.63 5.92 17.28
C GLY A 121 8.51 6.86 16.43
N GLU A 122 9.45 6.30 15.65
CA GLU A 122 10.24 7.09 14.69
C GLU A 122 9.35 7.61 13.56
N LEU A 123 8.49 6.77 12.97
CA LEU A 123 7.58 7.19 11.92
C LEU A 123 6.64 8.32 12.41
N ALA A 124 6.09 8.20 13.63
CA ALA A 124 5.29 9.26 14.23
C ALA A 124 6.07 10.58 14.37
N SER A 125 7.35 10.49 14.73
CA SER A 125 8.22 11.67 14.78
C SER A 125 8.41 12.32 13.41
N VAL A 126 8.58 11.52 12.36
CA VAL A 126 8.65 12.01 10.98
C VAL A 126 7.31 12.62 10.53
N MET A 127 6.17 12.01 10.87
CA MET A 127 4.85 12.58 10.59
C MET A 127 4.68 13.98 11.19
N ARG A 128 5.11 14.17 12.45
CA ARG A 128 5.04 15.48 13.15
C ARG A 128 5.91 16.57 12.55
N THR A 129 6.83 16.24 11.63
CA THR A 129 7.61 17.26 10.90
C THR A 129 6.76 18.10 9.95
N GLY A 130 5.55 17.64 9.60
CA GLY A 130 4.68 18.29 8.62
C GLY A 130 5.18 18.21 7.16
N ARG A 131 6.17 17.35 6.90
CA ARG A 131 6.80 17.23 5.58
C ARG A 131 6.19 16.12 4.71
N LEU A 132 5.30 15.28 5.26
CA LEU A 132 4.66 14.17 4.57
C LEU A 132 3.25 14.53 4.12
N ASP A 133 2.81 13.94 3.01
CA ASP A 133 1.42 13.92 2.59
C ASP A 133 0.73 12.60 2.98
N MET A 134 1.52 11.51 3.17
CA MET A 134 0.98 10.20 3.47
C MET A 134 2.00 9.28 4.15
N VAL A 135 1.49 8.20 4.73
CA VAL A 135 2.29 7.09 5.29
C VAL A 135 1.81 5.74 4.77
N GLN A 136 2.71 4.76 4.70
CA GLN A 136 2.37 3.39 4.37
C GLN A 136 2.81 2.46 5.51
N ILE A 137 1.85 1.75 6.12
CA ILE A 137 2.04 1.01 7.37
C ILE A 137 1.35 -0.37 7.30
N PRO A 138 1.84 -1.37 8.06
CA PRO A 138 1.13 -2.62 8.24
C PRO A 138 -0.09 -2.42 9.14
N TYR A 139 -1.23 -2.98 8.73
CA TYR A 139 -2.45 -2.94 9.51
C TYR A 139 -3.41 -4.06 9.07
N ASN A 140 -3.92 -4.81 10.03
CA ASN A 140 -5.00 -5.79 9.83
C ASN A 140 -5.60 -6.16 11.20
N PRO A 141 -6.66 -6.98 11.27
CA PRO A 141 -7.28 -7.35 12.56
C PRO A 141 -6.35 -7.98 13.60
N LEU A 142 -5.20 -8.58 13.21
CA LEU A 142 -4.19 -9.13 14.13
C LEU A 142 -3.06 -8.14 14.46
N ARG A 143 -2.91 -7.07 13.68
CA ARG A 143 -1.80 -6.09 13.79
C ARG A 143 -2.40 -4.70 13.90
N ARG A 144 -2.82 -4.34 15.12
CA ARG A 144 -3.60 -3.13 15.42
C ARG A 144 -2.79 -2.03 16.12
N ASP A 145 -1.47 -2.21 16.27
CA ASP A 145 -0.60 -1.24 16.95
C ASP A 145 -0.70 0.18 16.36
N ALA A 146 -0.95 0.29 15.07
CA ALA A 146 -1.16 1.59 14.40
C ALA A 146 -2.37 2.37 14.94
N GLU A 147 -3.36 1.72 15.56
CA GLU A 147 -4.52 2.38 16.16
C GLU A 147 -4.17 3.23 17.39
N GLN A 148 -3.05 2.91 18.07
CA GLN A 148 -2.65 3.58 19.31
C GLN A 148 -2.11 4.99 19.02
N GLU A 149 -1.36 5.18 17.95
CA GLU A 149 -0.71 6.46 17.66
C GLU A 149 -0.81 6.87 16.18
N LEU A 150 -0.42 5.99 15.23
CA LEU A 150 -0.22 6.42 13.84
C LEU A 150 -1.52 6.80 13.13
N LEU A 151 -2.60 6.02 13.30
CA LEU A 151 -3.89 6.32 12.66
C LEU A 151 -4.54 7.59 13.23
N PRO A 152 -4.58 7.80 14.58
CA PRO A 152 -5.02 9.08 15.15
C PRO A 152 -4.19 10.26 14.67
N LEU A 153 -2.86 10.14 14.67
CA LEU A 153 -1.95 11.19 14.23
C LEU A 153 -2.10 11.51 12.75
N ALA A 154 -2.27 10.48 11.90
CA ALA A 154 -2.53 10.70 10.47
C ALA A 154 -3.82 11.48 10.24
N ALA A 155 -4.89 11.14 10.98
CA ALA A 155 -6.16 11.87 10.90
C ALA A 155 -6.03 13.32 11.39
N GLU A 156 -5.29 13.56 12.48
CA GLU A 156 -5.02 14.90 13.01
C GLU A 156 -4.26 15.77 12.02
N LEU A 157 -3.25 15.19 11.36
CA LEU A 157 -2.37 15.91 10.42
C LEU A 157 -2.93 15.92 8.98
N GLY A 158 -4.05 15.26 8.71
CA GLY A 158 -4.63 15.17 7.36
C GLY A 158 -3.80 14.33 6.38
N LEU A 159 -3.03 13.34 6.88
CA LEU A 159 -2.19 12.48 6.06
C LEU A 159 -3.00 11.31 5.47
N GLY A 160 -2.73 10.96 4.22
CA GLY A 160 -3.21 9.72 3.63
C GLY A 160 -2.55 8.49 4.28
N VAL A 161 -3.28 7.39 4.38
CA VAL A 161 -2.76 6.12 4.91
C VAL A 161 -2.96 5.01 3.91
N LEU A 162 -1.84 4.42 3.44
CA LEU A 162 -1.84 3.17 2.68
C LEU A 162 -1.54 2.00 3.63
N VAL A 163 -2.33 0.96 3.55
CA VAL A 163 -2.11 -0.26 4.32
C VAL A 163 -1.33 -1.28 3.50
N MET A 164 -0.18 -1.71 4.02
CA MET A 164 0.57 -2.84 3.49
C MET A 164 0.37 -4.09 4.34
N SER A 165 0.70 -5.26 3.77
CA SER A 165 0.63 -6.55 4.47
C SER A 165 -0.75 -6.89 5.08
N PRO A 166 -1.86 -6.56 4.40
CA PRO A 166 -3.20 -6.71 4.97
C PRO A 166 -3.54 -8.16 5.33
N LEU A 167 -3.01 -9.12 4.59
CA LEU A 167 -3.29 -10.56 4.74
C LEU A 167 -2.13 -11.35 5.38
N GLN A 168 -1.20 -10.67 6.06
CA GLN A 168 -0.05 -11.30 6.73
C GLN A 168 -0.30 -11.54 8.23
N GLY A 169 0.71 -12.14 8.90
CA GLY A 169 0.68 -12.37 10.35
C GLY A 169 -0.21 -13.54 10.78
N GLY A 170 -0.47 -14.50 9.87
CA GLY A 170 -1.29 -15.69 10.18
C GLY A 170 -2.80 -15.41 10.12
N ILE A 171 -3.23 -14.24 9.65
CA ILE A 171 -4.66 -13.91 9.56
C ILE A 171 -5.44 -14.90 8.67
N LEU A 172 -4.80 -15.44 7.63
CA LEU A 172 -5.41 -16.39 6.70
C LEU A 172 -5.53 -17.82 7.29
N ASP A 173 -4.90 -18.10 8.44
CA ASP A 173 -5.03 -19.37 9.14
C ASP A 173 -6.37 -19.47 9.90
N ARG A 174 -7.07 -18.36 10.09
CA ARG A 174 -8.40 -18.32 10.70
C ARG A 174 -9.43 -18.94 9.77
N LYS A 175 -10.35 -19.69 10.35
CA LYS A 175 -11.40 -20.42 9.63
C LYS A 175 -12.77 -20.00 10.17
N PRO A 176 -13.33 -18.90 9.67
CA PRO A 176 -14.68 -18.49 10.06
C PRO A 176 -15.71 -19.53 9.64
N GLU A 177 -16.75 -19.67 10.43
CA GLU A 177 -17.90 -20.50 10.08
C GLU A 177 -18.66 -19.87 8.89
N PRO A 178 -19.26 -20.68 8.00
CA PRO A 178 -20.04 -20.15 6.88
C PRO A 178 -21.17 -19.19 7.28
N ALA A 179 -21.74 -19.36 8.48
CA ALA A 179 -22.74 -18.45 9.03
C ALA A 179 -22.17 -17.05 9.30
N GLN A 180 -20.92 -16.97 9.78
CA GLN A 180 -20.25 -15.69 10.05
C GLN A 180 -19.95 -14.93 8.77
N LEU A 181 -19.51 -15.62 7.70
CA LEU A 181 -19.31 -14.99 6.38
C LEU A 181 -20.62 -14.46 5.81
N ARG A 182 -21.73 -15.20 5.96
CA ARG A 182 -23.05 -14.72 5.54
C ARG A 182 -23.52 -13.49 6.34
N GLU A 183 -23.28 -13.47 7.66
CA GLU A 183 -23.59 -12.34 8.52
C GLU A 183 -22.81 -11.08 8.08
N LEU A 184 -21.55 -11.24 7.68
CA LEU A 184 -20.72 -10.18 7.11
C LEU A 184 -21.08 -9.82 5.66
N SER A 185 -21.95 -10.60 5.00
CA SER A 185 -22.29 -10.43 3.59
C SER A 185 -21.06 -10.50 2.65
N VAL A 186 -20.12 -11.40 2.95
CA VAL A 186 -18.91 -11.65 2.16
C VAL A 186 -18.82 -13.12 1.74
N THR A 187 -18.02 -13.40 0.72
CA THR A 187 -17.86 -14.73 0.16
C THR A 187 -16.65 -15.48 0.72
N SER A 188 -15.68 -14.75 1.27
CA SER A 188 -14.42 -15.31 1.75
C SER A 188 -13.84 -14.56 2.94
N TRP A 189 -12.97 -15.25 3.68
CA TRP A 189 -12.27 -14.62 4.80
C TRP A 189 -11.28 -13.53 4.38
N PRO A 190 -10.47 -13.69 3.31
CA PRO A 190 -9.65 -12.60 2.79
C PRO A 190 -10.46 -11.35 2.44
N GLU A 191 -11.64 -11.52 1.83
CA GLU A 191 -12.55 -10.41 1.53
C GLU A 191 -13.01 -9.70 2.82
N ALA A 192 -13.41 -10.46 3.85
CA ALA A 192 -13.80 -9.90 5.14
C ALA A 192 -12.68 -9.07 5.77
N VAL A 193 -11.43 -9.58 5.76
CA VAL A 193 -10.27 -8.89 6.31
C VAL A 193 -9.97 -7.60 5.54
N LEU A 194 -9.95 -7.64 4.22
CA LEU A 194 -9.69 -6.47 3.38
C LEU A 194 -10.79 -5.41 3.56
N LYS A 195 -12.05 -5.83 3.58
CA LYS A 195 -13.21 -4.94 3.82
C LYS A 195 -13.16 -4.34 5.22
N TRP A 196 -12.75 -5.10 6.25
CA TRP A 196 -12.54 -4.59 7.60
C TRP A 196 -11.55 -3.43 7.63
N ILE A 197 -10.43 -3.54 6.89
CA ILE A 197 -9.43 -2.48 6.78
C ILE A 197 -10.01 -1.28 6.03
N ALA A 198 -10.62 -1.52 4.87
CA ALA A 198 -11.18 -0.48 4.01
C ALA A 198 -12.35 0.28 4.66
N SER A 199 -13.02 -0.33 5.65
CA SER A 199 -14.10 0.29 6.43
C SER A 199 -13.62 1.25 7.52
N ASP A 200 -12.31 1.36 7.76
CA ASP A 200 -11.78 2.39 8.65
C ASP A 200 -11.65 3.71 7.87
N PRO A 201 -12.36 4.79 8.25
CA PRO A 201 -12.38 6.03 7.48
C PRO A 201 -11.03 6.76 7.43
N ARG A 202 -10.05 6.34 8.25
CA ARG A 202 -8.68 6.87 8.24
C ARG A 202 -7.81 6.24 7.16
N ILE A 203 -8.27 5.14 6.52
CA ILE A 203 -7.52 4.42 5.50
C ILE A 203 -7.86 4.96 4.12
N SER A 204 -6.83 5.34 3.37
CA SER A 204 -6.97 5.84 1.99
C SER A 204 -6.86 4.72 0.95
N GLY A 205 -6.23 3.60 1.29
CA GLY A 205 -6.09 2.47 0.36
C GLY A 205 -5.42 1.25 1.00
N VAL A 206 -5.64 0.10 0.37
CA VAL A 206 -5.12 -1.20 0.82
C VAL A 206 -4.33 -1.85 -0.31
N LEU A 207 -3.09 -2.25 -0.03
CA LEU A 207 -2.19 -2.85 -1.00
C LEU A 207 -2.21 -4.38 -0.87
N THR A 208 -2.78 -5.05 -1.86
CA THR A 208 -2.70 -6.50 -2.02
C THR A 208 -1.75 -6.86 -3.15
N ALA A 209 -1.01 -7.95 -3.02
CA ALA A 209 -0.15 -8.50 -4.07
C ALA A 209 -0.62 -9.91 -4.43
N THR A 210 -0.91 -10.15 -5.70
CA THR A 210 -1.33 -11.45 -6.21
C THR A 210 -0.79 -11.69 -7.62
N GLN A 211 -0.72 -12.97 -8.03
CA GLN A 211 -0.48 -13.40 -9.40
C GLN A 211 -1.69 -14.11 -9.98
N ASP A 212 -2.75 -14.27 -9.20
CA ASP A 212 -3.96 -14.97 -9.53
C ASP A 212 -5.10 -13.98 -9.84
N LEU A 213 -5.74 -14.14 -10.99
CA LEU A 213 -6.82 -13.26 -11.45
C LEU A 213 -8.10 -13.41 -10.61
N GLU A 214 -8.34 -14.61 -10.07
CA GLU A 214 -9.49 -14.82 -9.20
C GLU A 214 -9.29 -14.11 -7.85
N HIS A 215 -8.09 -14.22 -7.27
CA HIS A 215 -7.74 -13.43 -6.08
C HIS A 215 -7.78 -11.93 -6.35
N LEU A 216 -7.39 -11.48 -7.56
CA LEU A 216 -7.51 -10.06 -7.94
C LEU A 216 -8.98 -9.61 -7.85
N ARG A 217 -9.91 -10.35 -8.46
CA ARG A 217 -11.35 -10.02 -8.43
C ARG A 217 -11.92 -10.01 -7.02
N GLN A 218 -11.56 -11.01 -6.20
CA GLN A 218 -11.97 -11.05 -4.80
C GLN A 218 -11.44 -9.85 -4.00
N ASN A 219 -10.20 -9.42 -4.25
CA ASN A 219 -9.64 -8.23 -3.62
C ASN A 219 -10.36 -6.94 -4.05
N VAL A 220 -10.79 -6.85 -5.31
CA VAL A 220 -11.57 -5.69 -5.81
C VAL A 220 -12.92 -5.62 -5.11
N LEU A 221 -13.64 -6.73 -4.97
CA LEU A 221 -14.94 -6.77 -4.27
C LEU A 221 -14.83 -6.26 -2.82
N ALA A 222 -13.72 -6.52 -2.14
CA ALA A 222 -13.49 -5.99 -0.80
C ALA A 222 -13.34 -4.45 -0.76
N GLY A 223 -13.01 -3.83 -1.88
CA GLY A 223 -12.91 -2.36 -2.05
C GLY A 223 -14.22 -1.66 -2.36
N GLU A 224 -15.33 -2.39 -2.47
CA GLU A 224 -16.66 -1.87 -2.83
C GLU A 224 -17.56 -1.76 -1.61
N PRO A 225 -18.46 -0.73 -1.54
CA PRO A 225 -19.48 -0.66 -0.50
C PRO A 225 -20.50 -1.83 -0.61
N PRO A 226 -21.26 -2.12 0.46
CA PRO A 226 -21.32 -1.37 1.71
C PRO A 226 -20.10 -1.65 2.60
N TRP A 227 -19.66 -0.62 3.33
CA TRP A 227 -18.61 -0.75 4.33
C TRP A 227 -19.15 -1.40 5.60
N PHE A 228 -18.28 -2.09 6.32
CA PHE A 228 -18.64 -2.69 7.61
C PHE A 228 -18.92 -1.61 8.65
N ASP A 229 -20.01 -1.79 9.37
CA ASP A 229 -20.31 -1.04 10.58
C ASP A 229 -19.44 -1.52 11.77
N ALA A 230 -19.59 -0.88 12.93
CA ALA A 230 -18.85 -1.22 14.13
C ALA A 230 -19.06 -2.69 14.56
N SER A 231 -20.30 -3.19 14.48
CA SER A 231 -20.67 -4.55 14.87
C SER A 231 -20.00 -5.60 13.96
N GLN A 232 -20.01 -5.35 12.66
CA GLN A 232 -19.35 -6.22 11.68
C GLN A 232 -17.83 -6.19 11.84
N ARG A 233 -17.24 -5.02 12.09
CA ARG A 233 -15.80 -4.91 12.40
C ARG A 233 -15.43 -5.65 13.69
N ASP A 234 -16.26 -5.57 14.72
CA ASP A 234 -16.04 -6.30 15.97
C ASP A 234 -16.14 -7.83 15.75
N LEU A 235 -17.07 -8.29 14.91
CA LEU A 235 -17.17 -9.69 14.55
C LEU A 235 -15.91 -10.21 13.85
N VAL A 236 -15.38 -9.44 12.87
CA VAL A 236 -14.13 -9.80 12.19
C VAL A 236 -12.96 -9.83 13.17
N ALA A 237 -12.82 -8.85 14.05
CA ALA A 237 -11.78 -8.81 15.07
C ALA A 237 -11.88 -10.03 16.01
N LYS A 238 -13.08 -10.39 16.47
CA LYS A 238 -13.33 -11.57 17.31
C LYS A 238 -12.97 -12.88 16.60
N ILE A 239 -13.28 -13.03 15.31
CA ILE A 239 -12.88 -14.21 14.52
C ILE A 239 -11.35 -14.24 14.38
N ALA A 240 -10.71 -13.10 14.18
CA ALA A 240 -9.26 -12.99 14.15
C ALA A 240 -8.60 -13.38 15.48
N GLY A 241 -9.29 -13.22 16.59
CA GLY A 241 -8.81 -13.55 17.95
C GLY A 241 -8.26 -12.33 18.71
N THR A 242 -8.80 -11.16 18.42
CA THR A 242 -8.45 -9.86 19.06
C THR A 242 -9.69 -9.20 19.67
#